data_260d84f0ee272d10f3c95ce7e667c7ed
#
_entry.id   260d84f0ee272d10f3c95ce7e667c7ed
#
_cell.length_a   1.000
_cell.length_b   1.000
_cell.length_c   1.000
_cell.angle_alpha   90.00
_cell.angle_beta   90.00
_cell.angle_gamma   90.00
#
_symmetry.space_group_name_H-M   'P 1'
#
loop_
_entity.id
_entity.type
_entity.pdbx_description
1 polymer ?
#
loop_
_entity_poly.entity_id
_entity_poly.type
_entity_poly.pdbx_seq_one_letter_code
_entity_poly.pdbx_strand_id
1 'polypeptide(L)'
;MRKPAGQPDRVLLVILSIIGVLVVASLAAIYFRGQPEPLSEDTPAGVVQRYTAAVLDGDESTAEGYLAGQQGRPGLPCGPADRPPAEGLRVTLVSTTERADSADVRVAIAMSDGAGPFGSPVYETEDVFDLVKVGDRWLVQTAPWQLTICPAAGVKP
;
A
#
# COMPACT_ATOMS: atom_id res chain seq x y z
N MET A 1 -29.77 55.35 1.79
CA MET A 1 -29.24 54.94 3.11
C MET A 1 -28.03 54.02 2.83
N ARG A 2 -26.80 54.55 3.04
CA ARG A 2 -25.56 53.76 2.87
C ARG A 2 -25.30 53.06 4.19
N LYS A 3 -25.26 51.74 4.18
CA LYS A 3 -24.87 50.89 5.31
C LYS A 3 -23.39 51.19 5.64
N PRO A 4 -23.01 51.50 6.87
CA PRO A 4 -21.62 51.72 7.21
C PRO A 4 -20.87 50.43 7.02
N ALA A 5 -19.72 50.49 6.31
CA ALA A 5 -18.78 49.43 6.24
C ALA A 5 -18.24 49.14 7.64
N GLY A 6 -18.68 48.04 8.25
CA GLY A 6 -18.23 47.63 9.56
C GLY A 6 -16.71 47.48 9.58
N GLN A 7 -16.06 48.13 10.54
CA GLN A 7 -14.66 47.88 10.85
C GLN A 7 -14.49 46.37 11.10
N PRO A 8 -13.47 45.76 10.51
CA PRO A 8 -13.23 44.35 10.77
C PRO A 8 -13.00 44.17 12.27
N ASP A 9 -13.85 43.37 12.90
CA ASP A 9 -13.73 43.05 14.31
C ASP A 9 -12.32 42.48 14.55
N ARG A 10 -11.55 43.16 15.42
CA ARG A 10 -10.19 42.71 15.77
C ARG A 10 -10.17 41.22 16.20
N VAL A 11 -11.24 40.81 16.86
CA VAL A 11 -11.46 39.42 17.28
C VAL A 11 -11.58 38.50 16.08
N LEU A 12 -12.32 38.89 15.04
CA LEU A 12 -12.46 38.11 13.79
C LEU A 12 -11.11 37.97 13.08
N LEU A 13 -10.32 39.05 13.00
CA LEU A 13 -8.97 38.99 12.41
C LEU A 13 -8.03 38.08 13.18
N VAL A 14 -8.07 38.10 14.50
CA VAL A 14 -7.27 37.22 15.36
C VAL A 14 -7.67 35.75 15.14
N ILE A 15 -8.97 35.48 15.15
CA ILE A 15 -9.46 34.08 14.89
C ILE A 15 -9.04 33.58 13.51
N LEU A 16 -9.21 34.40 12.45
CA LEU A 16 -8.78 34.03 11.10
C LEU A 16 -7.27 33.81 11.00
N SER A 17 -6.48 34.62 11.70
CA SER A 17 -5.03 34.44 11.76
C SER A 17 -4.64 33.14 12.43
N ILE A 18 -5.28 32.80 13.55
CA ILE A 18 -5.02 31.52 14.24
C ILE A 18 -5.40 30.34 13.36
N ILE A 19 -6.56 30.39 12.72
CA ILE A 19 -6.99 29.32 11.78
C ILE A 19 -5.99 29.20 10.62
N GLY A 20 -5.58 30.32 10.03
CA GLY A 20 -4.58 30.33 8.95
C GLY A 20 -3.25 29.68 9.36
N VAL A 21 -2.74 30.02 10.55
CA VAL A 21 -1.51 29.41 11.08
C VAL A 21 -1.68 27.92 11.32
N LEU A 22 -2.81 27.49 11.90
CA LEU A 22 -3.07 26.06 12.12
C LEU A 22 -3.18 25.27 10.81
N VAL A 23 -3.82 25.82 9.78
CA VAL A 23 -3.90 25.21 8.46
C VAL A 23 -2.52 25.08 7.82
N VAL A 24 -1.73 26.15 7.84
CA VAL A 24 -0.37 26.14 7.29
C VAL A 24 0.51 25.15 8.06
N ALA A 25 0.43 25.13 9.39
CA ALA A 25 1.18 24.18 10.21
C ALA A 25 0.77 22.72 9.92
N SER A 26 -0.53 22.46 9.72
CA SER A 26 -1.04 21.12 9.37
C SER A 26 -0.56 20.67 8.00
N LEU A 27 -0.60 21.54 6.99
CA LEU A 27 -0.10 21.26 5.65
C LEU A 27 1.42 21.01 5.67
N ALA A 28 2.16 21.84 6.41
CA ALA A 28 3.59 21.65 6.59
C ALA A 28 3.89 20.31 7.28
N ALA A 29 3.16 19.94 8.32
CA ALA A 29 3.34 18.67 9.00
C ALA A 29 3.08 17.45 8.07
N ILE A 30 2.10 17.55 7.16
CA ILE A 30 1.85 16.50 6.15
C ILE A 30 2.99 16.48 5.12
N TYR A 31 3.46 17.63 4.67
CA TYR A 31 4.52 17.73 3.67
C TYR A 31 5.88 17.28 4.22
N PHE A 32 6.17 17.59 5.51
CA PHE A 32 7.41 17.16 6.19
C PHE A 32 7.32 15.77 6.83
N ARG A 33 6.13 15.17 6.94
CA ARG A 33 6.02 13.73 7.16
C ARG A 33 6.43 13.07 5.86
N GLY A 34 7.75 12.94 5.66
CA GLY A 34 8.29 12.17 4.55
C GLY A 34 7.58 10.83 4.43
N GLN A 35 7.43 10.34 3.22
CA GLN A 35 7.00 8.96 3.03
C GLN A 35 7.89 8.07 3.91
N PRO A 36 7.32 7.06 4.59
CA PRO A 36 8.12 6.12 5.37
C PRO A 36 9.29 5.66 4.50
N GLU A 37 10.49 5.74 5.03
CA GLU A 37 11.69 5.32 4.31
C GLU A 37 11.47 3.89 3.78
N PRO A 38 11.67 3.63 2.49
CA PRO A 38 11.46 2.31 1.94
C PRO A 38 12.37 1.32 2.68
N LEU A 39 11.80 0.21 3.13
CA LEU A 39 12.57 -0.85 3.76
C LEU A 39 13.66 -1.37 2.80
N SER A 40 14.80 -1.82 3.34
CA SER A 40 15.88 -2.35 2.50
C SER A 40 15.40 -3.55 1.68
N GLU A 41 15.82 -3.61 0.41
CA GLU A 41 15.54 -4.75 -0.50
C GLU A 41 16.20 -6.05 -0.03
N ASP A 42 17.19 -5.96 0.85
CA ASP A 42 17.88 -7.11 1.42
C ASP A 42 17.06 -7.78 2.55
N THR A 43 15.91 -7.21 2.89
CA THR A 43 15.02 -7.76 3.93
C THR A 43 13.75 -8.36 3.35
N PRO A 44 13.19 -9.41 3.97
CA PRO A 44 11.91 -9.98 3.54
C PRO A 44 10.78 -8.95 3.48
N ALA A 45 10.70 -8.09 4.50
CA ALA A 45 9.70 -7.03 4.56
C ALA A 45 9.86 -5.99 3.44
N GLY A 46 11.10 -5.65 3.07
CA GLY A 46 11.38 -4.73 1.97
C GLY A 46 11.00 -5.31 0.61
N VAL A 47 11.23 -6.60 0.40
CA VAL A 47 10.79 -7.32 -0.81
C VAL A 47 9.26 -7.32 -0.90
N VAL A 48 8.55 -7.66 0.19
CA VAL A 48 7.08 -7.63 0.23
C VAL A 48 6.55 -6.23 -0.03
N GLN A 49 7.18 -5.19 0.53
CA GLN A 49 6.77 -3.80 0.28
C GLN A 49 6.82 -3.44 -1.20
N ARG A 50 7.92 -3.75 -1.89
CA ARG A 50 8.11 -3.44 -3.31
C ARG A 50 7.24 -4.29 -4.22
N TYR A 51 7.14 -5.59 -3.93
CA TYR A 51 6.23 -6.49 -4.63
C TYR A 51 4.80 -5.96 -4.56
N THR A 52 4.32 -5.65 -3.35
CA THR A 52 2.98 -5.13 -3.12
C THR A 52 2.76 -3.80 -3.84
N ALA A 53 3.72 -2.88 -3.78
CA ALA A 53 3.63 -1.61 -4.49
C ALA A 53 3.50 -1.82 -6.01
N ALA A 54 4.33 -2.67 -6.60
CA ALA A 54 4.28 -2.99 -8.02
C ALA A 54 2.93 -3.63 -8.42
N VAL A 55 2.38 -4.53 -7.59
CA VAL A 55 1.06 -5.15 -7.83
C VAL A 55 -0.05 -4.11 -7.78
N LEU A 56 -0.03 -3.19 -6.80
CA LEU A 56 -1.04 -2.14 -6.64
C LEU A 56 -0.96 -1.08 -7.75
N ASP A 57 0.24 -0.81 -8.25
CA ASP A 57 0.49 0.11 -9.38
C ASP A 57 0.16 -0.55 -10.74
N GLY A 58 -0.13 -1.85 -10.77
CA GLY A 58 -0.40 -2.60 -12.00
C GLY A 58 0.87 -2.92 -12.81
N ASP A 59 2.05 -2.73 -12.23
CA ASP A 59 3.34 -3.09 -12.86
C ASP A 59 3.68 -4.56 -12.58
N GLU A 60 2.99 -5.45 -13.28
CA GLU A 60 3.19 -6.90 -13.14
C GLU A 60 4.60 -7.31 -13.51
N SER A 61 5.24 -6.62 -14.46
CA SER A 61 6.61 -6.96 -14.88
C SER A 61 7.64 -6.72 -13.76
N THR A 62 7.50 -5.64 -13.03
CA THR A 62 8.33 -5.38 -11.85
C THR A 62 8.00 -6.36 -10.73
N ALA A 63 6.72 -6.65 -10.49
CA ALA A 63 6.30 -7.61 -9.47
C ALA A 63 6.84 -9.04 -9.75
N GLU A 64 6.83 -9.50 -11.02
CA GLU A 64 7.42 -10.79 -11.41
C GLU A 64 8.90 -10.92 -11.00
N GLY A 65 9.65 -9.82 -11.02
CA GLY A 65 11.06 -9.80 -10.61
C GLY A 65 11.31 -10.16 -9.15
N TYR A 66 10.30 -10.10 -8.31
CA TYR A 66 10.37 -10.46 -6.89
C TYR A 66 9.86 -11.88 -6.60
N LEU A 67 9.39 -12.65 -7.61
CA LEU A 67 8.86 -13.99 -7.40
C LEU A 67 9.95 -15.07 -7.46
N ALA A 68 9.81 -16.08 -6.62
CA ALA A 68 10.62 -17.30 -6.65
C ALA A 68 10.04 -18.31 -7.65
N GLY A 69 10.15 -18.05 -8.95
CA GLY A 69 9.60 -18.90 -10.00
C GLY A 69 8.15 -18.59 -10.35
N GLN A 70 7.53 -19.44 -11.16
CA GLN A 70 6.15 -19.26 -11.61
C GLN A 70 5.18 -19.44 -10.44
N GLN A 71 4.58 -18.37 -9.99
CA GLN A 71 3.48 -18.39 -9.06
C GLN A 71 2.16 -18.60 -9.80
N GLY A 72 1.81 -19.85 -9.96
CA GLY A 72 0.47 -20.24 -10.32
C GLY A 72 0.12 -21.44 -9.47
N ARG A 73 -0.76 -21.31 -8.48
CA ARG A 73 -1.38 -22.50 -7.89
C ARG A 73 -2.15 -23.19 -9.01
N PRO A 74 -1.81 -24.45 -9.39
CA PRO A 74 -2.57 -25.15 -10.39
C PRO A 74 -4.05 -25.21 -9.96
N GLY A 75 -4.96 -24.66 -10.77
CA GLY A 75 -6.41 -24.71 -10.53
C GLY A 75 -7.06 -23.47 -9.88
N LEU A 76 -6.30 -22.44 -9.56
CA LEU A 76 -6.93 -21.13 -9.22
C LEU A 76 -7.08 -20.29 -10.49
N PRO A 77 -8.24 -19.62 -10.67
CA PRO A 77 -8.39 -18.64 -11.74
C PRO A 77 -7.30 -17.58 -11.56
N CYS A 78 -6.54 -17.37 -12.60
CA CYS A 78 -5.45 -16.42 -12.60
C CYS A 78 -5.71 -15.43 -13.73
N GLY A 79 -6.51 -14.43 -13.45
CA GLY A 79 -6.82 -13.36 -14.40
C GLY A 79 -7.00 -12.02 -13.70
N PRO A 80 -6.81 -10.90 -14.41
CA PRO A 80 -7.05 -9.57 -13.84
C PRO A 80 -8.50 -9.38 -13.40
N ALA A 81 -9.45 -10.17 -13.93
CA ALA A 81 -10.86 -10.16 -13.55
C ALA A 81 -11.14 -10.84 -12.19
N ASP A 82 -10.21 -11.65 -11.71
CA ASP A 82 -10.37 -12.41 -10.45
C ASP A 82 -9.74 -11.68 -9.25
N ARG A 83 -9.13 -10.52 -9.49
CA ARG A 83 -8.45 -9.70 -8.46
C ARG A 83 -9.33 -8.52 -8.04
N PRO A 84 -9.39 -8.18 -6.75
CA PRO A 84 -10.08 -6.96 -6.32
C PRO A 84 -9.40 -5.72 -6.92
N PRO A 85 -10.16 -4.64 -7.17
CA PRO A 85 -9.60 -3.38 -7.67
C PRO A 85 -8.53 -2.85 -6.71
N ALA A 86 -7.39 -2.42 -7.25
CA ALA A 86 -6.27 -1.91 -6.45
C ALA A 86 -6.63 -0.62 -5.68
N GLU A 87 -7.56 0.20 -6.21
CA GLU A 87 -7.95 1.48 -5.63
C GLU A 87 -8.55 1.38 -4.21
N GLY A 88 -9.12 0.21 -3.87
CA GLY A 88 -9.70 -0.03 -2.55
C GLY A 88 -8.80 -0.83 -1.61
N LEU A 89 -7.62 -1.24 -2.08
CA LEU A 89 -6.74 -2.15 -1.34
C LEU A 89 -5.68 -1.37 -0.55
N ARG A 90 -5.57 -1.68 0.74
CA ARG A 90 -4.48 -1.19 1.60
C ARG A 90 -3.81 -2.37 2.26
N VAL A 91 -2.49 -2.41 2.18
CA VAL A 91 -1.67 -3.46 2.79
C VAL A 91 -0.77 -2.85 3.85
N THR A 92 -0.81 -3.39 5.05
CA THR A 92 -0.02 -2.92 6.19
C THR A 92 0.82 -4.07 6.74
N LEU A 93 2.11 -3.85 6.94
CA LEU A 93 3.00 -4.82 7.57
C LEU A 93 2.61 -5.00 9.05
N VAL A 94 2.41 -6.24 9.47
CA VAL A 94 2.11 -6.60 10.87
C VAL A 94 3.36 -7.13 11.57
N SER A 95 4.00 -8.15 10.98
CA SER A 95 5.21 -8.76 11.54
C SER A 95 6.02 -9.49 10.50
N THR A 96 7.29 -9.70 10.78
CA THR A 96 8.21 -10.50 9.97
C THR A 96 8.87 -11.54 10.86
N THR A 97 8.84 -12.80 10.42
CA THR A 97 9.57 -13.91 11.05
C THR A 97 10.57 -14.44 10.04
N GLU A 98 11.85 -14.17 10.27
CA GLU A 98 12.94 -14.57 9.39
C GLU A 98 13.64 -15.81 9.96
N ARG A 99 13.99 -16.75 9.06
CA ARG A 99 14.80 -17.94 9.29
C ARG A 99 16.00 -17.90 8.35
N ALA A 100 16.86 -18.89 8.39
CA ALA A 100 18.06 -18.91 7.56
C ALA A 100 17.77 -18.75 6.06
N ASP A 101 16.83 -19.53 5.53
CA ASP A 101 16.55 -19.61 4.08
C ASP A 101 15.06 -19.34 3.74
N SER A 102 14.24 -18.98 4.74
CA SER A 102 12.82 -18.68 4.56
C SER A 102 12.37 -17.57 5.49
N ALA A 103 11.31 -16.87 5.13
CA ALA A 103 10.70 -15.88 5.97
C ALA A 103 9.18 -15.83 5.76
N ASP A 104 8.47 -15.55 6.84
CA ASP A 104 7.04 -15.29 6.84
C ASP A 104 6.82 -13.79 7.11
N VAL A 105 6.16 -13.11 6.21
CA VAL A 105 5.80 -11.69 6.38
C VAL A 105 4.29 -11.60 6.49
N ARG A 106 3.79 -11.29 7.69
CA ARG A 106 2.37 -11.13 7.97
C ARG A 106 1.94 -9.71 7.64
N VAL A 107 0.83 -9.61 6.94
CA VAL A 107 0.23 -8.34 6.52
C VAL A 107 -1.25 -8.28 6.88
N ALA A 108 -1.74 -7.09 7.20
CA ALA A 108 -3.16 -6.80 7.27
C ALA A 108 -3.59 -6.19 5.92
N ILE A 109 -4.59 -6.78 5.31
CA ILE A 109 -5.15 -6.37 4.02
C ILE A 109 -6.54 -5.80 4.28
N ALA A 110 -6.69 -4.49 4.08
CA ALA A 110 -7.95 -3.80 4.20
C ALA A 110 -8.51 -3.51 2.80
N MET A 111 -9.77 -3.85 2.59
CA MET A 111 -10.51 -3.58 1.36
C MET A 111 -11.65 -2.62 1.64
N SER A 112 -11.74 -1.55 0.86
CA SER A 112 -12.85 -0.60 0.89
C SER A 112 -13.48 -0.51 -0.50
N ASP A 113 -14.81 -0.44 -0.55
CA ASP A 113 -15.56 -0.33 -1.80
C ASP A 113 -15.72 1.12 -2.32
N GLY A 114 -14.98 2.06 -1.73
CA GLY A 114 -14.90 3.44 -2.22
C GLY A 114 -16.16 4.28 -2.09
N ALA A 115 -17.19 3.81 -1.40
CA ALA A 115 -18.47 4.51 -1.27
C ALA A 115 -18.41 5.69 -0.30
N GLY A 116 -17.79 6.81 -0.72
CA GLY A 116 -17.98 8.15 -0.15
C GLY A 116 -17.26 8.44 1.17
N PRO A 117 -17.38 9.69 1.67
CA PRO A 117 -16.67 10.20 2.86
C PRO A 117 -17.11 9.56 4.19
N PHE A 118 -18.17 8.76 4.18
CA PHE A 118 -18.67 8.03 5.36
C PHE A 118 -18.45 6.51 5.25
N GLY A 119 -17.60 6.09 4.30
CA GLY A 119 -17.00 4.78 4.12
C GLY A 119 -17.91 3.56 4.38
N SER A 120 -18.00 2.70 3.41
CA SER A 120 -18.43 1.31 3.65
C SER A 120 -17.51 0.63 4.65
N PRO A 121 -18.00 -0.38 5.37
CA PRO A 121 -17.19 -1.09 6.34
C PRO A 121 -15.91 -1.60 5.67
N VAL A 122 -14.77 -1.18 6.20
CA VAL A 122 -13.47 -1.69 5.79
C VAL A 122 -13.42 -3.15 6.24
N TYR A 123 -13.39 -4.05 5.28
CA TYR A 123 -13.11 -5.45 5.58
C TYR A 123 -11.60 -5.61 5.68
N GLU A 124 -11.13 -6.03 6.84
CA GLU A 124 -9.70 -6.26 7.10
C GLU A 124 -9.48 -7.73 7.43
N THR A 125 -8.47 -8.32 6.80
CA THR A 125 -8.03 -9.69 7.04
C THR A 125 -6.52 -9.72 7.18
N GLU A 126 -6.01 -10.61 8.03
CA GLU A 126 -4.57 -10.90 8.07
C GLU A 126 -4.27 -12.07 7.15
N ASP A 127 -3.14 -11.94 6.43
CA ASP A 127 -2.62 -12.99 5.55
C ASP A 127 -1.08 -12.98 5.60
N VAL A 128 -0.44 -13.98 4.98
CA VAL A 128 1.00 -14.19 5.07
C VAL A 128 1.61 -14.31 3.69
N PHE A 129 2.73 -13.62 3.48
CA PHE A 129 3.66 -13.91 2.40
C PHE A 129 4.69 -14.92 2.87
N ASP A 130 4.87 -16.00 2.13
CA ASP A 130 6.00 -16.90 2.32
C ASP A 130 7.13 -16.48 1.38
N LEU A 131 8.33 -16.32 1.93
CA LEU A 131 9.52 -15.97 1.17
C LEU A 131 10.59 -17.05 1.31
N VAL A 132 11.41 -17.14 0.27
CA VAL A 132 12.58 -18.01 0.22
C VAL A 132 13.81 -17.20 -0.16
N LYS A 133 14.95 -17.55 0.40
CA LYS A 133 16.24 -16.94 0.07
C LYS A 133 16.92 -17.73 -1.05
N VAL A 134 17.17 -17.08 -2.18
CA VAL A 134 17.87 -17.67 -3.32
C VAL A 134 19.17 -16.91 -3.54
N GLY A 135 20.30 -17.53 -3.18
CA GLY A 135 21.57 -16.81 -3.03
C GLY A 135 21.48 -15.76 -1.93
N ASP A 136 21.76 -14.50 -2.28
CA ASP A 136 21.68 -13.39 -1.33
C ASP A 136 20.37 -12.57 -1.44
N ARG A 137 19.39 -13.05 -2.22
CA ARG A 137 18.13 -12.33 -2.46
C ARG A 137 16.94 -13.04 -1.85
N TRP A 138 16.07 -12.27 -1.22
CA TRP A 138 14.75 -12.73 -0.83
C TRP A 138 13.79 -12.66 -2.02
N LEU A 139 12.99 -13.72 -2.20
CA LEU A 139 11.97 -13.82 -3.24
C LEU A 139 10.66 -14.31 -2.64
N VAL A 140 9.56 -13.82 -3.13
CA VAL A 140 8.21 -14.23 -2.74
C VAL A 140 7.91 -15.60 -3.32
N GLN A 141 7.66 -16.59 -2.47
CA GLN A 141 7.26 -17.93 -2.86
C GLN A 141 5.73 -18.06 -2.94
N THR A 142 5.03 -17.46 -1.97
CA THR A 142 3.56 -17.44 -1.93
C THR A 142 3.10 -16.05 -1.54
N ALA A 143 2.14 -15.50 -2.27
CA ALA A 143 1.49 -14.24 -1.93
C ALA A 143 0.02 -14.48 -1.53
N PRO A 144 -0.58 -13.60 -0.71
CA PRO A 144 -2.03 -13.54 -0.51
C PRO A 144 -2.78 -13.50 -1.85
N TRP A 145 -3.93 -14.14 -1.93
CA TRP A 145 -4.67 -14.26 -3.19
C TRP A 145 -5.03 -12.90 -3.82
N GLN A 146 -5.28 -11.88 -3.00
CA GLN A 146 -5.57 -10.51 -3.44
C GLN A 146 -4.40 -9.85 -4.17
N LEU A 147 -3.18 -10.31 -3.90
CA LEU A 147 -1.92 -9.78 -4.40
C LEU A 147 -1.19 -10.77 -5.31
N THR A 148 -1.81 -11.90 -5.65
CA THR A 148 -1.22 -12.87 -6.56
C THR A 148 -1.26 -12.32 -7.99
N ILE A 149 -0.11 -12.30 -8.67
CA ILE A 149 -0.03 -11.99 -10.10
C ILE A 149 0.06 -13.28 -10.90
N CYS A 150 -0.42 -13.20 -12.15
CA CYS A 150 -0.30 -14.29 -13.12
C CYS A 150 0.94 -14.01 -13.95
N PRO A 151 1.98 -14.82 -13.84
CA PRO A 151 3.10 -14.71 -14.78
C PRO A 151 2.54 -14.81 -16.19
N ALA A 152 2.94 -13.90 -17.07
CA ALA A 152 2.57 -13.93 -18.46
C ALA A 152 2.85 -15.34 -18.97
N ALA A 153 1.83 -15.99 -19.52
CA ALA A 153 1.96 -17.35 -20.06
C ALA A 153 3.16 -17.34 -21.01
N GLY A 154 4.26 -17.98 -20.58
CA GLY A 154 5.55 -17.86 -21.22
C GLY A 154 5.39 -18.07 -22.71
N VAL A 155 5.79 -17.09 -23.50
CA VAL A 155 6.10 -17.28 -24.90
C VAL A 155 7.23 -18.32 -24.92
N LYS A 156 6.83 -19.56 -25.14
CA LYS A 156 7.77 -20.68 -25.32
C LYS A 156 8.69 -20.32 -26.49
N PRO A 157 10.01 -20.34 -26.32
CA PRO A 157 10.94 -20.10 -27.40
C PRO A 157 10.78 -21.08 -28.54
#